data_eedc1e63842f2e4aaf7b924371f19cb0
#
_entry.id   eedc1e63842f2e4aaf7b924371f19cb0
#
_cell.length_a   1.000
_cell.length_b   1.000
_cell.length_c   1.000
_cell.angle_alpha   90.00
_cell.angle_beta   90.00
_cell.angle_gamma   90.00
#
_symmetry.space_group_name_H-M   'P 1'
#
loop_
_entity.id
_entity.type
_entity.pdbx_description
1 polymer ?
#
loop_
_entity_poly.entity_id
_entity_poly.type
_entity_poly.pdbx_seq_one_letter_code
_entity_poly.pdbx_strand_id
1 'polypeptide(L)'
;MMRYLAAAAVACAVLVRPTTLRAQESDDEWQANCRAGWGDWGQRARHCEIRESGMKATGRALTVDPGMNGGVEIIGWDKSDSIGITVRIQVNARSMSDADAIARDIKIEASSGTIRAIGGPGPFGRRQNWSVSFIVMVPRRTDLSLSTQNGPLSVQDVSGRMDLQTQNGPLSLSGVGGDVHASAQNGPLMIELLGTRWDGVGLDAETQNGPADLRIPDNYNAKIEFGTVNGPMEVGFPITVTLSGRVRDRISTTLGSGGPPVRVVTTNGPMVVRRSRS
;
A
#
# COMPACT_ATOMS: atom_id res chain seq x y z
N MET A 1 -53.86 -45.13 -17.53
CA MET A 1 -53.62 -43.81 -16.90
C MET A 1 -52.22 -43.82 -16.32
N MET A 2 -51.26 -43.26 -17.04
CA MET A 2 -49.83 -43.20 -16.66
C MET A 2 -49.51 -41.74 -16.30
N ARG A 3 -49.19 -41.50 -15.03
CA ARG A 3 -48.77 -40.16 -14.54
C ARG A 3 -47.26 -40.04 -14.65
N TYR A 4 -46.78 -39.11 -15.48
CA TYR A 4 -45.37 -38.72 -15.55
C TYR A 4 -45.08 -37.71 -14.46
N LEU A 5 -44.17 -38.04 -13.56
CA LEU A 5 -43.58 -37.14 -12.60
C LEU A 5 -42.36 -36.47 -13.29
N ALA A 6 -42.46 -35.17 -13.51
CA ALA A 6 -41.33 -34.35 -13.96
C ALA A 6 -40.47 -33.95 -12.74
N ALA A 7 -39.22 -34.42 -12.73
CA ALA A 7 -38.25 -34.01 -11.75
C ALA A 7 -37.58 -32.68 -12.22
N ALA A 8 -37.82 -31.60 -11.47
CA ALA A 8 -37.15 -30.33 -11.68
C ALA A 8 -35.74 -30.38 -11.03
N ALA A 9 -34.70 -30.35 -11.85
CA ALA A 9 -33.33 -30.19 -11.38
C ALA A 9 -33.07 -28.74 -11.07
N VAL A 10 -32.91 -28.41 -9.78
CA VAL A 10 -32.46 -27.10 -9.31
C VAL A 10 -30.93 -27.03 -9.49
N ALA A 11 -30.48 -26.34 -10.50
CA ALA A 11 -29.07 -26.00 -10.66
C ALA A 11 -28.66 -24.93 -9.65
N CYS A 12 -27.97 -25.32 -8.59
CA CYS A 12 -27.34 -24.41 -7.65
C CYS A 12 -26.11 -23.78 -8.33
N ALA A 13 -26.25 -22.59 -8.89
CA ALA A 13 -25.12 -21.79 -9.35
C ALA A 13 -24.33 -21.31 -8.13
N VAL A 14 -23.20 -21.97 -7.87
CA VAL A 14 -22.22 -21.49 -6.89
C VAL A 14 -21.54 -20.25 -7.48
N LEU A 15 -22.00 -19.07 -7.05
CA LEU A 15 -21.29 -17.83 -7.31
C LEU A 15 -19.99 -17.85 -6.51
N VAL A 16 -18.91 -18.28 -7.17
CA VAL A 16 -17.55 -18.10 -6.67
C VAL A 16 -17.28 -16.60 -6.69
N ARG A 17 -17.46 -15.95 -5.54
CA ARG A 17 -16.97 -14.58 -5.35
C ARG A 17 -15.44 -14.65 -5.30
N PRO A 18 -14.71 -13.86 -6.11
CA PRO A 18 -13.28 -13.75 -5.97
C PRO A 18 -12.99 -13.11 -4.60
N THR A 19 -12.40 -13.88 -3.69
CA THR A 19 -11.85 -13.39 -2.43
C THR A 19 -10.49 -12.76 -2.72
N THR A 20 -10.50 -11.60 -3.36
CA THR A 20 -9.31 -10.79 -3.55
C THR A 20 -9.51 -9.46 -2.90
N LEU A 21 -8.49 -9.01 -2.21
CA LEU A 21 -8.26 -7.71 -1.61
C LEU A 21 -8.93 -7.50 -0.24
N ARG A 22 -8.12 -7.08 0.71
CA ARG A 22 -8.65 -6.27 1.82
C ARG A 22 -9.63 -5.30 1.18
N ALA A 23 -10.89 -5.40 1.56
CA ALA A 23 -11.88 -4.44 1.13
C ALA A 23 -11.33 -3.06 1.47
N GLN A 24 -11.04 -2.27 0.43
CA GLN A 24 -10.66 -0.89 0.61
C GLN A 24 -11.80 -0.24 1.37
N GLU A 25 -11.50 0.41 2.48
CA GLU A 25 -12.51 1.10 3.28
C GLU A 25 -13.22 2.10 2.37
N SER A 26 -14.52 1.93 2.19
CA SER A 26 -15.31 2.85 1.36
C SER A 26 -15.25 4.27 1.93
N ASP A 27 -15.49 5.26 1.10
CA ASP A 27 -15.48 6.65 1.55
C ASP A 27 -16.56 6.92 2.61
N ASP A 28 -17.72 6.28 2.50
CA ASP A 28 -18.77 6.35 3.50
C ASP A 28 -18.35 5.72 4.83
N GLU A 29 -17.70 4.56 4.78
CA GLU A 29 -17.17 3.87 5.95
C GLU A 29 -16.05 4.69 6.61
N TRP A 30 -15.14 5.23 5.82
CA TRP A 30 -14.09 6.13 6.34
C TRP A 30 -14.69 7.36 7.01
N GLN A 31 -15.68 8.02 6.40
CA GLN A 31 -16.36 9.17 7.01
C GLN A 31 -17.05 8.81 8.32
N ALA A 32 -17.74 7.66 8.36
CA ALA A 32 -18.40 7.18 9.57
C ALA A 32 -17.37 6.91 10.68
N ASN A 33 -16.29 6.21 10.37
CA ASN A 33 -15.20 5.90 11.29
C ASN A 33 -14.47 7.17 11.76
N CYS A 34 -14.21 8.11 10.84
CA CYS A 34 -13.62 9.39 11.17
C CYS A 34 -14.48 10.16 12.18
N ARG A 35 -15.79 10.24 11.98
CA ARG A 35 -16.71 10.95 12.88
C ARG A 35 -16.91 10.22 14.21
N ALA A 36 -16.97 8.88 14.20
CA ALA A 36 -17.15 8.09 15.42
C ALA A 36 -15.96 8.20 16.38
N GLY A 37 -14.76 8.41 15.86
CA GLY A 37 -13.53 8.53 16.63
C GLY A 37 -13.07 7.21 17.27
N TRP A 38 -11.76 7.00 17.31
CA TRP A 38 -11.14 5.93 18.10
C TRP A 38 -10.69 6.51 19.45
N GLY A 39 -11.41 6.14 20.52
CA GLY A 39 -10.99 6.33 21.90
C GLY A 39 -11.31 7.69 22.52
N ASP A 40 -11.38 7.68 23.84
CA ASP A 40 -11.73 8.74 24.80
C ASP A 40 -10.62 9.80 24.98
N TRP A 41 -9.98 10.26 23.91
CA TRP A 41 -8.98 11.33 23.97
C TRP A 41 -9.63 12.70 24.10
N GLY A 42 -10.48 12.86 25.12
CA GLY A 42 -11.15 14.11 25.43
C GLY A 42 -12.07 14.60 24.30
N GLN A 43 -13.16 15.21 24.64
CA GLN A 43 -14.17 15.80 23.73
C GLN A 43 -13.54 16.81 22.76
N ARG A 44 -12.93 16.33 21.68
CA ARG A 44 -12.41 17.18 20.61
C ARG A 44 -13.38 17.17 19.46
N ALA A 45 -13.66 18.34 18.94
CA ALA A 45 -14.38 18.49 17.71
C ALA A 45 -13.55 17.93 16.55
N ARG A 46 -14.20 17.20 15.63
CA ARG A 46 -13.56 16.55 14.50
C ARG A 46 -14.24 16.92 13.20
N HIS A 47 -13.47 17.45 12.28
CA HIS A 47 -13.88 17.68 10.89
C HIS A 47 -13.35 16.52 10.02
N CYS A 48 -14.22 15.96 9.19
CA CYS A 48 -13.92 14.86 8.27
C CYS A 48 -14.47 15.21 6.90
N GLU A 49 -13.60 15.38 5.95
CA GLU A 49 -13.93 15.84 4.60
C GLU A 49 -13.25 14.95 3.55
N ILE A 50 -13.98 14.66 2.46
CA ILE A 50 -13.46 14.02 1.26
C ILE A 50 -13.54 15.02 0.12
N ARG A 51 -12.45 15.16 -0.62
CA ARG A 51 -12.38 15.97 -1.84
C ARG A 51 -11.95 15.08 -2.99
N GLU A 52 -12.65 15.18 -4.09
CA GLU A 52 -12.31 14.48 -5.32
C GLU A 52 -11.88 15.47 -6.40
N SER A 53 -10.87 15.10 -7.14
CA SER A 53 -10.35 15.87 -8.28
C SER A 53 -9.64 14.94 -9.26
N GLY A 54 -9.14 15.50 -10.35
CA GLY A 54 -8.38 14.75 -11.32
C GLY A 54 -7.43 15.64 -12.09
N MET A 55 -6.42 15.04 -12.68
CA MET A 55 -5.47 15.71 -13.55
C MET A 55 -5.09 14.81 -14.74
N LYS A 56 -4.52 15.41 -15.78
CA LYS A 56 -3.97 14.62 -16.89
C LYS A 56 -2.67 13.93 -16.47
N ALA A 57 -2.50 12.70 -16.92
CA ALA A 57 -1.23 12.02 -16.83
C ALA A 57 -0.21 12.70 -17.76
N THR A 58 0.95 13.06 -17.25
CA THR A 58 1.96 13.83 -17.99
C THR A 58 3.10 12.97 -18.53
N GLY A 59 3.11 11.67 -18.20
CA GLY A 59 4.24 10.76 -18.50
C GLY A 59 5.52 11.06 -17.70
N ARG A 60 5.46 12.00 -16.75
CA ARG A 60 6.54 12.26 -15.78
C ARG A 60 6.30 11.45 -14.52
N ALA A 61 7.36 11.24 -13.74
CA ALA A 61 7.23 10.64 -12.41
C ALA A 61 6.22 11.43 -11.56
N LEU A 62 5.31 10.70 -10.92
CA LEU A 62 4.32 11.28 -10.00
C LEU A 62 4.93 11.36 -8.60
N THR A 63 4.86 12.55 -8.01
CA THR A 63 5.21 12.82 -6.62
C THR A 63 3.95 13.11 -5.83
N VAL A 64 3.77 12.46 -4.68
CA VAL A 64 2.66 12.74 -3.77
C VAL A 64 3.21 13.03 -2.38
N ASP A 65 2.86 14.20 -1.84
CA ASP A 65 3.30 14.66 -0.52
C ASP A 65 2.06 14.95 0.36
N PRO A 66 1.75 14.07 1.32
CA PRO A 66 0.63 14.28 2.24
C PRO A 66 0.97 15.24 3.39
N GLY A 67 2.17 15.80 3.41
CA GLY A 67 2.70 16.56 4.54
C GLY A 67 3.19 15.65 5.67
N MET A 68 3.14 16.16 6.90
CA MET A 68 3.69 15.43 8.06
C MET A 68 2.86 14.23 8.50
N ASN A 69 1.53 14.29 8.34
CA ASN A 69 0.62 13.27 8.84
C ASN A 69 -0.38 12.91 7.74
N GLY A 70 -0.30 11.68 7.27
CA GLY A 70 -1.22 11.15 6.28
C GLY A 70 -0.59 10.06 5.45
N GLY A 71 -1.44 9.24 4.85
CA GLY A 71 -1.03 8.13 4.01
C GLY A 71 -1.13 8.46 2.52
N VAL A 72 -0.45 7.63 1.73
CA VAL A 72 -0.55 7.65 0.27
C VAL A 72 -0.87 6.25 -0.21
N GLU A 73 -1.94 6.11 -0.96
CA GLU A 73 -2.33 4.89 -1.64
C GLU A 73 -2.38 5.15 -3.14
N ILE A 74 -1.62 4.40 -3.91
CA ILE A 74 -1.58 4.46 -5.37
C ILE A 74 -2.18 3.19 -5.94
N ILE A 75 -3.11 3.33 -6.88
CA ILE A 75 -3.80 2.20 -7.52
C ILE A 75 -3.69 2.35 -9.04
N GLY A 76 -3.14 1.33 -9.68
CA GLY A 76 -3.10 1.27 -11.13
C GLY A 76 -4.49 1.02 -11.73
N TRP A 77 -4.89 1.83 -12.73
CA TRP A 77 -6.13 1.64 -13.46
C TRP A 77 -5.91 1.59 -14.98
N ASP A 78 -6.96 1.25 -15.72
CA ASP A 78 -6.84 1.07 -17.17
C ASP A 78 -7.00 2.38 -17.99
N LYS A 79 -7.17 3.52 -17.32
CA LYS A 79 -7.17 4.84 -17.99
C LYS A 79 -5.72 5.30 -18.17
N SER A 80 -5.34 5.56 -19.42
CA SER A 80 -3.94 5.88 -19.78
C SER A 80 -3.57 7.36 -19.73
N ASP A 81 -4.56 8.25 -19.69
CA ASP A 81 -4.38 9.70 -19.88
C ASP A 81 -4.81 10.55 -18.68
N SER A 82 -5.28 9.92 -17.64
CA SER A 82 -5.84 10.62 -16.47
C SER A 82 -5.36 10.04 -15.16
N ILE A 83 -5.33 10.89 -14.14
CA ILE A 83 -5.05 10.56 -12.74
C ILE A 83 -6.28 11.00 -11.94
N GLY A 84 -6.86 10.07 -11.19
CA GLY A 84 -7.93 10.35 -10.22
C GLY A 84 -7.35 10.59 -8.84
N ILE A 85 -7.86 11.57 -8.11
CA ILE A 85 -7.34 11.95 -6.80
C ILE A 85 -8.51 12.04 -5.83
N THR A 86 -8.52 11.19 -4.82
CA THR A 86 -9.41 11.28 -3.65
C THR A 86 -8.56 11.68 -2.45
N VAL A 87 -8.99 12.73 -1.76
CA VAL A 87 -8.29 13.31 -0.61
C VAL A 87 -9.16 13.16 0.61
N ARG A 88 -8.66 12.51 1.64
CA ARG A 88 -9.33 12.37 2.94
C ARG A 88 -8.67 13.29 3.96
N ILE A 89 -9.40 14.31 4.42
CA ILE A 89 -8.93 15.32 5.37
C ILE A 89 -9.58 15.08 6.72
N GLN A 90 -8.75 14.90 7.75
CA GLN A 90 -9.19 14.81 9.13
C GLN A 90 -8.55 15.90 9.95
N VAL A 91 -9.36 16.68 10.67
CA VAL A 91 -8.87 17.70 11.59
C VAL A 91 -9.48 17.47 12.97
N ASN A 92 -8.64 17.49 14.00
CA ASN A 92 -9.09 17.46 15.40
C ASN A 92 -8.72 18.78 16.06
N ALA A 93 -9.71 19.48 16.65
CA ALA A 93 -9.53 20.76 17.30
C ALA A 93 -10.35 20.88 18.58
N ARG A 94 -10.26 22.02 19.29
CA ARG A 94 -11.01 22.26 20.51
C ARG A 94 -12.50 22.48 20.26
N SER A 95 -12.84 23.08 19.12
CA SER A 95 -14.20 23.37 18.69
C SER A 95 -14.41 23.01 17.22
N MET A 96 -15.67 22.84 16.81
CA MET A 96 -15.98 22.64 15.38
C MET A 96 -15.58 23.84 14.55
N SER A 97 -15.76 25.05 15.06
CA SER A 97 -15.34 26.28 14.36
C SER A 97 -13.85 26.30 14.09
N ASP A 98 -13.02 25.86 15.05
CA ASP A 98 -11.56 25.76 14.86
C ASP A 98 -11.22 24.65 13.85
N ALA A 99 -11.88 23.47 13.94
CA ALA A 99 -11.65 22.37 13.01
C ALA A 99 -12.00 22.77 11.57
N ASP A 100 -13.15 23.41 11.38
CA ASP A 100 -13.60 23.89 10.07
C ASP A 100 -12.68 25.01 9.51
N ALA A 101 -12.16 25.88 10.37
CA ALA A 101 -11.22 26.91 9.96
C ALA A 101 -9.89 26.29 9.45
N ILE A 102 -9.36 25.32 10.17
CA ILE A 102 -8.15 24.57 9.76
C ILE A 102 -8.40 23.81 8.44
N ALA A 103 -9.54 23.12 8.32
CA ALA A 103 -9.85 22.37 7.11
C ALA A 103 -9.95 23.29 5.87
N ARG A 104 -10.48 24.50 6.01
CA ARG A 104 -10.53 25.51 4.93
C ARG A 104 -9.16 26.06 4.54
N ASP A 105 -8.21 26.09 5.46
CA ASP A 105 -6.84 26.54 5.20
C ASP A 105 -6.00 25.47 4.47
N ILE A 106 -6.37 24.19 4.59
CA ILE A 106 -5.73 23.09 3.87
C ILE A 106 -6.10 23.14 2.40
N LYS A 107 -5.10 23.36 1.55
CA LYS A 107 -5.23 23.37 0.08
C LYS A 107 -4.52 22.20 -0.53
N ILE A 108 -5.09 21.67 -1.59
CA ILE A 108 -4.51 20.58 -2.38
C ILE A 108 -4.02 21.18 -3.69
N GLU A 109 -2.73 21.09 -3.92
CA GLU A 109 -2.12 21.44 -5.20
C GLU A 109 -1.87 20.17 -6.00
N ALA A 110 -2.41 20.13 -7.23
CA ALA A 110 -2.24 19.02 -8.16
C ALA A 110 -1.87 19.59 -9.54
N SER A 111 -0.60 19.54 -9.89
CA SER A 111 -0.10 20.06 -11.16
C SER A 111 1.22 19.41 -11.56
N SER A 112 1.43 19.27 -12.87
CA SER A 112 2.74 18.92 -13.47
C SER A 112 3.41 17.65 -12.89
N GLY A 113 2.61 16.67 -12.46
CA GLY A 113 3.14 15.41 -11.85
C GLY A 113 3.41 15.51 -10.35
N THR A 114 2.93 16.57 -9.69
CA THR A 114 3.03 16.71 -8.24
C THR A 114 1.64 16.90 -7.63
N ILE A 115 1.37 16.16 -6.56
CA ILE A 115 0.17 16.30 -5.71
C ILE A 115 0.68 16.57 -4.30
N ARG A 116 0.21 17.65 -3.65
CA ARG A 116 0.61 17.94 -2.28
C ARG A 116 -0.46 18.66 -1.48
N ALA A 117 -0.44 18.44 -0.17
CA ALA A 117 -1.23 19.19 0.78
C ALA A 117 -0.39 20.35 1.33
N ILE A 118 -0.95 21.56 1.30
CA ILE A 118 -0.33 22.77 1.86
C ILE A 118 -1.29 23.51 2.79
N GLY A 119 -0.77 24.34 3.69
CA GLY A 119 -1.57 25.08 4.66
C GLY A 119 -1.74 24.33 5.97
N GLY A 120 -2.73 24.74 6.74
CA GLY A 120 -2.95 24.26 8.08
C GLY A 120 -1.95 24.84 9.11
N PRO A 121 -2.28 24.77 10.41
CA PRO A 121 -1.35 25.20 11.45
C PRO A 121 -0.12 24.29 11.49
N GLY A 122 1.03 24.85 11.83
CA GLY A 122 2.24 24.08 12.04
C GLY A 122 2.02 22.93 13.06
N PRO A 123 2.85 21.87 13.02
CA PRO A 123 2.59 20.59 13.67
C PRO A 123 2.52 20.62 15.20
N PHE A 124 2.81 21.72 15.84
CA PHE A 124 3.03 21.82 17.29
C PHE A 124 1.99 22.64 18.06
N GLY A 125 0.82 22.87 17.49
CA GLY A 125 -0.31 23.40 18.25
C GLY A 125 -0.76 22.42 19.33
N ARG A 126 -0.62 22.78 20.60
CA ARG A 126 -0.81 21.87 21.77
C ARG A 126 -2.17 21.16 21.88
N ARG A 127 -3.13 21.36 20.98
CA ARG A 127 -4.47 20.72 21.01
C ARG A 127 -5.12 20.64 19.64
N GLN A 128 -4.36 20.76 18.58
CA GLN A 128 -4.87 20.70 17.21
C GLN A 128 -3.96 19.78 16.40
N ASN A 129 -4.53 18.88 15.66
CA ASN A 129 -3.82 18.06 14.68
C ASN A 129 -4.67 17.87 13.44
N TRP A 130 -4.01 17.70 12.33
CA TRP A 130 -4.65 17.38 11.07
C TRP A 130 -3.84 16.33 10.32
N SER A 131 -4.52 15.61 9.46
CA SER A 131 -3.92 14.68 8.52
C SER A 131 -4.62 14.75 7.17
N VAL A 132 -3.84 14.54 6.12
CA VAL A 132 -4.34 14.46 4.75
C VAL A 132 -3.85 13.15 4.15
N SER A 133 -4.76 12.29 3.75
CA SER A 133 -4.42 11.05 3.05
C SER A 133 -4.89 11.11 1.61
N PHE A 134 -4.06 10.60 0.71
CA PHE A 134 -4.33 10.56 -0.72
C PHE A 134 -4.59 9.12 -1.18
N ILE A 135 -5.66 8.94 -1.95
CA ILE A 135 -5.90 7.75 -2.76
C ILE A 135 -5.82 8.23 -4.20
N VAL A 136 -4.82 7.75 -4.93
CA VAL A 136 -4.53 8.24 -6.29
C VAL A 136 -4.59 7.09 -7.28
N MET A 137 -5.51 7.18 -8.21
CA MET A 137 -5.63 6.23 -9.31
C MET A 137 -4.78 6.71 -10.49
N VAL A 138 -3.83 5.89 -10.92
CA VAL A 138 -2.86 6.23 -11.96
C VAL A 138 -2.88 5.22 -13.11
N PRO A 139 -2.45 5.58 -14.32
CA PRO A 139 -2.18 4.60 -15.37
C PRO A 139 -1.27 3.49 -14.84
N ARG A 140 -1.53 2.22 -15.22
CA ARG A 140 -0.71 1.07 -14.76
C ARG A 140 0.78 1.21 -15.04
N ARG A 141 1.16 2.03 -16.02
CA ARG A 141 2.55 2.39 -16.29
C ARG A 141 2.81 3.83 -15.86
N THR A 142 3.30 3.98 -14.65
CA THR A 142 3.58 5.29 -14.04
C THR A 142 4.84 5.21 -13.18
N ASP A 143 5.77 6.12 -13.40
CA ASP A 143 6.92 6.29 -12.52
C ASP A 143 6.47 7.03 -11.25
N LEU A 144 6.96 6.58 -10.09
CA LEU A 144 6.55 7.10 -8.78
C LEU A 144 7.76 7.53 -7.95
N SER A 145 7.63 8.67 -7.29
CA SER A 145 8.56 9.13 -6.25
C SER A 145 7.75 9.57 -5.04
N LEU A 146 7.64 8.68 -4.05
CA LEU A 146 6.71 8.85 -2.93
C LEU A 146 7.45 8.84 -1.59
N SER A 147 7.11 9.78 -0.73
CA SER A 147 7.63 9.84 0.62
C SER A 147 6.53 10.18 1.61
N THR A 148 6.42 9.40 2.70
CA THR A 148 5.52 9.71 3.83
C THR A 148 6.31 9.79 5.12
N GLN A 149 5.94 10.73 5.99
CA GLN A 149 6.59 10.86 7.29
C GLN A 149 5.86 10.04 8.36
N ASN A 150 4.56 10.28 8.54
CA ASN A 150 3.74 9.55 9.51
C ASN A 150 2.46 9.07 8.84
N GLY A 151 2.50 7.88 8.27
CA GLY A 151 1.34 7.28 7.63
C GLY A 151 1.70 6.12 6.69
N PRO A 152 0.70 5.36 6.29
CA PRO A 152 0.89 4.25 5.37
C PRO A 152 1.28 4.71 3.97
N LEU A 153 2.10 3.91 3.31
CA LEU A 153 2.39 4.01 1.88
C LEU A 153 2.03 2.70 1.20
N SER A 154 1.14 2.75 0.23
CA SER A 154 0.65 1.57 -0.48
C SER A 154 0.67 1.79 -1.98
N VAL A 155 1.14 0.80 -2.75
CA VAL A 155 1.11 0.81 -4.21
C VAL A 155 0.57 -0.52 -4.72
N GLN A 156 -0.43 -0.44 -5.60
CA GLN A 156 -1.10 -1.61 -6.17
C GLN A 156 -1.20 -1.51 -7.69
N ASP A 157 -0.89 -2.60 -8.39
CA ASP A 157 -1.08 -2.77 -9.83
C ASP A 157 -0.41 -1.69 -10.71
N VAL A 158 0.77 -1.23 -10.32
CA VAL A 158 1.56 -0.22 -11.06
C VAL A 158 2.92 -0.78 -11.44
N SER A 159 3.36 -0.47 -12.66
CA SER A 159 4.70 -0.79 -13.17
C SER A 159 5.41 0.48 -13.63
N GLY A 160 6.69 0.61 -13.30
CA GLY A 160 7.52 1.78 -13.63
C GLY A 160 8.78 1.85 -12.77
N ARG A 161 9.49 2.95 -12.85
CA ARG A 161 10.53 3.26 -11.87
C ARG A 161 9.89 3.80 -10.62
N MET A 162 10.18 3.22 -9.47
CA MET A 162 9.58 3.60 -8.20
C MET A 162 10.64 3.81 -7.12
N ASP A 163 10.59 4.97 -6.48
CA ASP A 163 11.32 5.29 -5.25
C ASP A 163 10.29 5.59 -4.15
N LEU A 164 10.19 4.68 -3.19
CA LEU A 164 9.13 4.64 -2.20
C LEU A 164 9.71 4.65 -0.79
N GLN A 165 9.40 5.67 -0.01
CA GLN A 165 9.98 5.86 1.31
C GLN A 165 8.90 6.16 2.36
N THR A 166 8.96 5.48 3.51
CA THR A 166 8.15 5.85 4.68
C THR A 166 9.02 5.91 5.93
N GLN A 167 8.82 6.95 6.73
CA GLN A 167 9.55 7.07 7.99
C GLN A 167 8.84 6.30 9.11
N ASN A 168 7.56 6.57 9.34
CA ASN A 168 6.77 5.95 10.40
C ASN A 168 5.43 5.46 9.85
N GLY A 169 5.39 4.24 9.41
CA GLY A 169 4.17 3.64 8.88
C GLY A 169 4.43 2.37 8.08
N PRO A 170 3.39 1.61 7.79
CA PRO A 170 3.51 0.44 6.94
C PRO A 170 3.79 0.82 5.48
N LEU A 171 4.61 0.01 4.81
CA LEU A 171 4.82 0.04 3.38
C LEU A 171 4.29 -1.26 2.76
N SER A 172 3.36 -1.13 1.81
CA SER A 172 2.69 -2.27 1.18
C SER A 172 2.77 -2.20 -0.33
N LEU A 173 3.25 -3.27 -0.97
CA LEU A 173 3.33 -3.38 -2.43
C LEU A 173 2.62 -4.66 -2.88
N SER A 174 1.69 -4.54 -3.84
CA SER A 174 0.99 -5.68 -4.44
C SER A 174 0.86 -5.49 -5.95
N GLY A 175 1.21 -6.50 -6.75
CA GLY A 175 1.08 -6.42 -8.20
C GLY A 175 1.95 -5.35 -8.87
N VAL A 176 3.04 -4.94 -8.22
CA VAL A 176 3.97 -3.94 -8.78
C VAL A 176 5.01 -4.59 -9.69
N GLY A 177 5.55 -3.79 -10.61
CA GLY A 177 6.62 -4.19 -11.54
C GLY A 177 7.53 -3.02 -11.89
N GLY A 178 8.59 -3.28 -12.67
CA GLY A 178 9.54 -2.27 -13.12
C GLY A 178 10.86 -2.29 -12.35
N ASP A 179 11.38 -1.12 -12.01
CA ASP A 179 12.58 -0.88 -11.22
C ASP A 179 12.15 -0.26 -9.89
N VAL A 180 12.06 -1.08 -8.84
CA VAL A 180 11.37 -0.68 -7.59
C VAL A 180 12.35 -0.68 -6.42
N HIS A 181 12.51 0.49 -5.80
CA HIS A 181 13.21 0.70 -4.55
C HIS A 181 12.22 1.14 -3.47
N ALA A 182 12.16 0.39 -2.36
CA ALA A 182 11.19 0.63 -1.31
C ALA A 182 11.86 0.56 0.07
N SER A 183 11.71 1.59 0.88
CA SER A 183 12.34 1.68 2.19
C SER A 183 11.36 2.15 3.27
N ALA A 184 11.30 1.41 4.38
CA ALA A 184 10.59 1.80 5.58
C ALA A 184 11.57 1.96 6.74
N GLN A 185 11.50 3.07 7.47
CA GLN A 185 12.36 3.23 8.65
C GLN A 185 11.74 2.53 9.88
N ASN A 186 10.49 2.86 10.20
CA ASN A 186 9.78 2.31 11.35
C ASN A 186 8.38 1.85 10.92
N GLY A 187 8.26 0.58 10.59
CA GLY A 187 6.97 0.02 10.20
C GLY A 187 7.09 -1.32 9.47
N PRO A 188 5.99 -2.04 9.36
CA PRO A 188 5.96 -3.29 8.63
C PRO A 188 6.13 -3.07 7.12
N LEU A 189 6.83 -4.00 6.49
CA LEU A 189 6.99 -4.11 5.05
C LEU A 189 6.20 -5.32 4.56
N MET A 190 5.23 -5.11 3.68
CA MET A 190 4.37 -6.15 3.14
C MET A 190 4.50 -6.18 1.61
N ILE A 191 5.00 -7.28 1.07
CA ILE A 191 5.19 -7.46 -0.36
C ILE A 191 4.38 -8.66 -0.82
N GLU A 192 3.52 -8.45 -1.81
CA GLU A 192 2.80 -9.51 -2.48
C GLU A 192 3.17 -9.55 -3.97
N LEU A 193 3.89 -10.60 -4.34
CA LEU A 193 4.22 -10.85 -5.74
C LEU A 193 3.01 -11.44 -6.45
N LEU A 194 2.75 -11.00 -7.66
CA LEU A 194 1.68 -11.54 -8.52
C LEU A 194 2.23 -12.08 -9.84
N GLY A 195 1.44 -12.91 -10.51
CA GLY A 195 1.85 -13.53 -11.77
C GLY A 195 2.87 -14.65 -11.57
N THR A 196 3.72 -14.87 -12.58
CA THR A 196 4.67 -15.97 -12.60
C THR A 196 6.14 -15.54 -12.60
N ARG A 197 6.40 -14.24 -12.70
CA ARG A 197 7.76 -13.63 -12.65
C ARG A 197 7.64 -12.14 -12.43
N TRP A 198 8.73 -11.53 -12.02
CA TRP A 198 8.84 -10.07 -11.97
C TRP A 198 8.83 -9.47 -13.38
N ASP A 199 8.00 -8.47 -13.60
CA ASP A 199 7.96 -7.71 -14.86
C ASP A 199 8.80 -6.44 -14.73
N GLY A 200 10.05 -6.49 -15.17
CA GLY A 200 10.96 -5.34 -15.13
C GLY A 200 12.36 -5.67 -14.63
N VAL A 201 13.03 -4.67 -14.06
CA VAL A 201 14.44 -4.73 -13.65
C VAL A 201 14.61 -5.53 -12.35
N GLY A 202 13.78 -5.25 -11.35
CA GLY A 202 13.81 -5.92 -10.06
C GLY A 202 13.14 -5.14 -8.94
N LEU A 203 13.12 -5.77 -7.76
CA LEU A 203 12.64 -5.20 -6.51
C LEU A 203 13.76 -5.20 -5.48
N ASP A 204 14.01 -4.06 -4.86
CA ASP A 204 14.81 -3.92 -3.65
C ASP A 204 13.96 -3.24 -2.56
N ALA A 205 13.53 -4.03 -1.57
CA ALA A 205 12.63 -3.56 -0.52
C ALA A 205 13.21 -3.86 0.86
N GLU A 206 13.24 -2.85 1.74
CA GLU A 206 13.81 -2.99 3.06
C GLU A 206 13.03 -2.25 4.15
N THR A 207 13.06 -2.78 5.37
CA THR A 207 12.63 -2.06 6.58
C THR A 207 13.72 -2.08 7.63
N GLN A 208 13.90 -0.95 8.31
CA GLN A 208 14.90 -0.89 9.38
C GLN A 208 14.35 -1.46 10.70
N ASN A 209 13.14 -1.04 11.09
CA ASN A 209 12.52 -1.46 12.34
C ASN A 209 11.06 -1.89 12.09
N GLY A 210 10.86 -3.17 11.87
CA GLY A 210 9.54 -3.75 11.64
C GLY A 210 9.59 -5.13 11.01
N PRO A 211 8.48 -5.85 11.03
CA PRO A 211 8.38 -7.13 10.35
C PRO A 211 8.40 -6.95 8.82
N ALA A 212 8.95 -7.92 8.11
CA ALA A 212 8.82 -8.06 6.66
C ALA A 212 8.02 -9.33 6.33
N ASP A 213 6.96 -9.20 5.55
CA ASP A 213 6.10 -10.29 5.05
C ASP A 213 6.21 -10.32 3.52
N LEU A 214 6.70 -11.43 2.99
CA LEU A 214 6.82 -11.65 1.55
C LEU A 214 5.92 -12.80 1.12
N ARG A 215 4.98 -12.53 0.23
CA ARG A 215 4.06 -13.51 -0.34
C ARG A 215 4.43 -13.81 -1.78
N ILE A 216 4.59 -15.09 -2.08
CA ILE A 216 5.09 -15.57 -3.37
C ILE A 216 4.09 -16.58 -3.96
N PRO A 217 3.67 -16.44 -5.25
CA PRO A 217 2.91 -17.44 -5.96
C PRO A 217 3.69 -18.77 -6.13
N ASP A 218 2.99 -19.90 -6.18
CA ASP A 218 3.62 -21.23 -6.22
C ASP A 218 4.59 -21.44 -7.42
N ASN A 219 4.28 -20.87 -8.58
CA ASN A 219 5.06 -21.04 -9.82
C ASN A 219 5.88 -19.78 -10.18
N TYR A 220 6.35 -19.07 -9.19
CA TYR A 220 7.09 -17.83 -9.42
C TYR A 220 8.54 -18.08 -9.84
N ASN A 221 9.03 -17.31 -10.79
CA ASN A 221 10.39 -17.37 -11.31
C ASN A 221 11.13 -16.09 -10.98
N ALA A 222 12.17 -16.17 -10.15
CA ALA A 222 12.99 -15.03 -9.74
C ALA A 222 14.33 -15.49 -9.14
N LYS A 223 15.30 -14.57 -9.09
CA LYS A 223 16.39 -14.65 -8.12
C LYS A 223 15.92 -13.95 -6.86
N ILE A 224 15.75 -14.69 -5.77
CA ILE A 224 15.17 -14.14 -4.55
C ILE A 224 16.20 -14.05 -3.43
N GLU A 225 16.21 -12.93 -2.73
CA GLU A 225 16.97 -12.72 -1.50
C GLU A 225 16.03 -12.19 -0.42
N PHE A 226 16.01 -12.83 0.73
CA PHE A 226 15.24 -12.37 1.87
C PHE A 226 15.95 -12.68 3.18
N GLY A 227 15.65 -11.91 4.22
CA GLY A 227 16.29 -12.12 5.52
C GLY A 227 16.05 -11.04 6.55
N THR A 228 16.64 -11.27 7.72
CA THR A 228 16.65 -10.34 8.84
C THR A 228 18.02 -10.36 9.52
N VAL A 229 18.46 -9.23 10.03
CA VAL A 229 19.70 -9.16 10.81
C VAL A 229 19.44 -9.52 12.28
N ASN A 230 18.38 -8.93 12.85
CA ASN A 230 18.01 -9.10 14.25
C ASN A 230 16.52 -9.50 14.34
N GLY A 231 16.25 -10.80 14.18
CA GLY A 231 14.88 -11.30 14.29
C GLY A 231 14.75 -12.77 13.86
N PRO A 232 13.63 -13.39 14.15
CA PRO A 232 13.34 -14.72 13.66
C PRO A 232 12.98 -14.70 12.17
N MET A 233 13.28 -15.82 11.49
CA MET A 233 12.89 -16.05 10.10
C MET A 233 11.96 -17.24 10.03
N GLU A 234 10.79 -17.06 9.40
CA GLU A 234 9.82 -18.11 9.15
C GLU A 234 9.63 -18.27 7.64
N VAL A 235 9.83 -19.47 7.12
CA VAL A 235 9.68 -19.77 5.69
C VAL A 235 8.62 -20.86 5.52
N GLY A 236 7.40 -20.44 5.20
CA GLY A 236 6.25 -21.30 4.86
C GLY A 236 6.09 -21.52 3.35
N PHE A 237 7.15 -21.30 2.58
CA PHE A 237 7.20 -21.50 1.13
C PHE A 237 8.26 -22.58 0.81
N PRO A 238 7.98 -23.56 -0.08
CA PRO A 238 8.95 -24.60 -0.41
C PRO A 238 10.09 -24.01 -1.25
N ILE A 239 11.29 -23.94 -0.67
CA ILE A 239 12.50 -23.51 -1.34
C ILE A 239 13.56 -24.60 -1.25
N THR A 240 14.32 -24.75 -2.33
CA THR A 240 15.56 -25.52 -2.31
C THR A 240 16.72 -24.56 -2.17
N VAL A 241 17.48 -24.69 -1.08
CA VAL A 241 18.65 -23.85 -0.81
C VAL A 241 19.88 -24.73 -0.75
N THR A 242 20.89 -24.43 -1.57
CA THR A 242 22.22 -25.02 -1.42
C THR A 242 23.00 -24.21 -0.40
N LEU A 243 23.19 -24.75 0.80
CA LEU A 243 23.90 -24.04 1.86
C LEU A 243 25.39 -24.36 1.79
N SER A 244 26.21 -23.35 1.58
CA SER A 244 27.66 -23.44 1.70
C SER A 244 28.07 -22.63 2.95
N GLY A 245 28.24 -23.31 4.09
CA GLY A 245 28.60 -22.69 5.38
C GLY A 245 27.41 -22.46 6.32
N ARG A 246 27.57 -21.53 7.28
CA ARG A 246 26.52 -21.17 8.24
C ARG A 246 25.45 -20.32 7.55
N VAL A 247 24.18 -20.67 7.71
CA VAL A 247 23.08 -19.78 7.37
C VAL A 247 23.18 -18.56 8.26
N ARG A 248 23.60 -17.46 7.69
CA ARG A 248 23.54 -16.16 8.34
C ARG A 248 22.30 -15.46 7.80
N ASP A 249 21.63 -14.76 8.63
CA ASP A 249 20.62 -13.70 8.48
C ASP A 249 19.92 -13.48 7.11
N ARG A 250 20.41 -14.08 6.01
CA ARG A 250 19.88 -13.95 4.64
C ARG A 250 19.93 -15.26 3.88
N ILE A 251 18.87 -15.49 3.11
CA ILE A 251 18.74 -16.61 2.18
C ILE A 251 18.66 -16.03 0.78
N SER A 252 19.57 -16.50 -0.11
CA SER A 252 19.53 -16.19 -1.52
C SER A 252 19.35 -17.49 -2.30
N THR A 253 18.35 -17.55 -3.17
CA THR A 253 18.03 -18.73 -3.96
C THR A 253 17.40 -18.36 -5.30
N THR A 254 17.31 -19.33 -6.20
CA THR A 254 16.63 -19.19 -7.48
C THR A 254 15.33 -19.99 -7.45
N LEU A 255 14.22 -19.33 -7.71
CA LEU A 255 12.90 -19.94 -7.87
C LEU A 255 12.65 -20.24 -9.35
N GLY A 256 12.16 -21.43 -9.63
CA GLY A 256 11.83 -21.88 -10.99
C GLY A 256 13.01 -21.74 -11.97
N SER A 257 12.79 -21.11 -13.09
CA SER A 257 13.83 -20.83 -14.11
C SER A 257 14.71 -19.61 -13.80
N GLY A 258 14.50 -18.95 -12.63
CA GLY A 258 15.14 -17.70 -12.29
C GLY A 258 14.49 -16.50 -12.99
N GLY A 259 15.14 -15.33 -12.89
CA GLY A 259 14.60 -14.10 -13.47
C GLY A 259 15.22 -12.87 -12.81
N PRO A 260 14.57 -11.70 -12.91
CA PRO A 260 14.99 -10.48 -12.23
C PRO A 260 15.10 -10.67 -10.72
N PRO A 261 15.98 -9.91 -10.05
CA PRO A 261 16.17 -10.01 -8.61
C PRO A 261 14.97 -9.46 -7.85
N VAL A 262 14.62 -10.14 -6.77
CA VAL A 262 13.64 -9.71 -5.77
C VAL A 262 14.30 -9.81 -4.41
N ARG A 263 14.63 -8.67 -3.81
CA ARG A 263 15.26 -8.58 -2.50
C ARG A 263 14.28 -7.97 -1.50
N VAL A 264 14.05 -8.67 -0.37
CA VAL A 264 13.18 -8.20 0.71
C VAL A 264 13.84 -8.49 2.05
N VAL A 265 14.20 -7.46 2.81
CA VAL A 265 14.95 -7.63 4.05
C VAL A 265 14.43 -6.74 5.17
N THR A 266 14.68 -7.16 6.40
CA THR A 266 14.52 -6.30 7.59
C THR A 266 15.80 -6.26 8.40
N THR A 267 16.06 -5.16 9.09
CA THR A 267 17.19 -5.11 10.03
C THR A 267 16.76 -5.59 11.42
N ASN A 268 15.68 -5.02 11.95
CA ASN A 268 15.19 -5.34 13.29
C ASN A 268 13.71 -5.75 13.21
N GLY A 269 13.47 -7.05 13.17
CA GLY A 269 12.13 -7.59 13.10
C GLY A 269 12.06 -8.98 12.47
N PRO A 270 10.96 -9.68 12.59
CA PRO A 270 10.78 -10.98 11.96
C PRO A 270 10.69 -10.85 10.43
N MET A 271 11.25 -11.83 9.71
CA MET A 271 11.06 -12.04 8.29
C MET A 271 10.16 -13.26 8.08
N VAL A 272 9.06 -13.08 7.36
CA VAL A 272 8.11 -14.15 7.07
C VAL A 272 7.95 -14.28 5.56
N VAL A 273 8.15 -15.49 5.04
CA VAL A 273 7.92 -15.82 3.63
C VAL A 273 6.79 -16.84 3.54
N ARG A 274 5.76 -16.52 2.76
CA ARG A 274 4.54 -17.35 2.64
C ARG A 274 4.12 -17.52 1.19
N ARG A 275 3.26 -18.50 0.96
CA ARG A 275 2.54 -18.61 -0.32
C ARG A 275 1.52 -17.47 -0.44
N SER A 276 1.42 -16.88 -1.62
CA SER A 276 0.25 -16.07 -1.98
C SER A 276 -0.99 -16.95 -1.96
N ARG A 277 -2.07 -16.48 -1.36
CA ARG A 277 -3.37 -17.16 -1.49
C ARG A 277 -3.91 -16.85 -2.88
N SER A 278 -4.04 -17.88 -3.70
CA SER A 278 -4.73 -17.83 -5.00
C SER A 278 -6.24 -17.57 -4.82
#